data_bc565dd71d60ee60de509b9336dc2e56
#
_entry.id   bc565dd71d60ee60de509b9336dc2e56
#
_cell.length_a   1.000
_cell.length_b   1.000
_cell.length_c   1.000
_cell.angle_alpha   90.00
_cell.angle_beta   90.00
_cell.angle_gamma   90.00
#
_symmetry.space_group_name_H-M   'P 1'
#
loop_
_entity.id
_entity.type
_entity.pdbx_description
1 polymer ?
#
loop_
_entity_poly.entity_id
_entity_poly.type
_entity_poly.pdbx_seq_one_letter_code
_entity_poly.pdbx_strand_id
1 'polypeptide(L)'
;MGQPQPDMGGMKLKVARTLKWNVIDKVASQLLYALTGLILANMLSPAEFGVVGAILVFQAFASLFVDSGFSYALIQRKSPTDLDYSTVLWFNMGMAGVVYVGLWFAAPWIMTLFKDAPEELVPLSRVMFLTFILNGSAIVQTNRLMKRMDVKMVAVSNSLGLFAGAIVGIGLALLGYGAWALVWQAVAVAAVKSGVLWLTGKWVPMLRFSWRALKSFLGVGMGMAMTSFLNTLFQNIYSYFIGNKVGVTSLGYYTQADKWSKMGISSLSAVITSSFLPVLAEYQDDAKKFASATAKMNRFTSYLLFPAMGMLILMAEPIFHTLFGTKWDASVALFQLLLVRGIFTVLTQLYANYVLALGRAKLNVHIELLRDGIALLAIFITLPYIALAPAMDITLGVRIFIMGQVVASAVAWIVTLFIAARLSRRSWSEYLTDSLPYMMLTVLILVPMWYESRLISAAWVLCLVQGVTGIVLYMLANKMLGSKIQSDAIAYFMHRGKK
;
A
#
# COMPACT_ATOMS: atom_id res chain seq x y z
N MET A 1 -36.39 22.21 -26.87
CA MET A 1 -36.59 21.41 -25.66
C MET A 1 -35.28 21.45 -24.87
N GLY A 2 -35.23 22.23 -23.76
CA GLY A 2 -34.05 22.38 -22.93
C GLY A 2 -33.74 21.07 -22.23
N GLN A 3 -32.48 20.65 -22.29
CA GLN A 3 -31.99 19.54 -21.46
C GLN A 3 -32.16 19.93 -19.98
N PRO A 4 -32.70 19.05 -19.12
CA PRO A 4 -32.80 19.35 -17.71
C PRO A 4 -31.41 19.58 -17.14
N GLN A 5 -31.19 20.73 -16.54
CA GLN A 5 -29.95 21.02 -15.84
C GLN A 5 -29.74 19.96 -14.76
N PRO A 6 -28.54 19.36 -14.66
CA PRO A 6 -28.27 18.36 -13.63
C PRO A 6 -28.47 19.00 -12.25
N ASP A 7 -29.22 18.34 -11.37
CA ASP A 7 -29.43 18.72 -9.99
C ASP A 7 -28.07 18.78 -9.25
N MET A 8 -27.46 19.96 -9.30
CA MET A 8 -26.14 20.22 -8.72
C MET A 8 -26.13 20.04 -7.19
N GLY A 9 -27.29 20.22 -6.52
CA GLY A 9 -27.45 20.01 -5.08
C GLY A 9 -27.40 18.52 -4.72
N GLY A 10 -28.16 17.71 -5.45
CA GLY A 10 -28.20 16.26 -5.25
C GLY A 10 -26.87 15.57 -5.58
N MET A 11 -26.13 16.07 -6.59
CA MET A 11 -24.81 15.56 -6.93
C MET A 11 -23.77 15.88 -5.84
N LYS A 12 -23.73 17.11 -5.32
CA LYS A 12 -22.82 17.49 -4.22
C LYS A 12 -23.04 16.63 -2.97
N LEU A 13 -24.31 16.36 -2.63
CA LEU A 13 -24.66 15.53 -1.47
C LEU A 13 -24.21 14.06 -1.67
N LYS A 14 -24.39 13.51 -2.86
CA LYS A 14 -23.91 12.15 -3.21
C LYS A 14 -22.38 12.07 -3.12
N VAL A 15 -21.66 13.04 -3.68
CA VAL A 15 -20.20 13.09 -3.63
C VAL A 15 -19.71 13.18 -2.17
N ALA A 16 -20.30 14.07 -1.35
CA ALA A 16 -19.94 14.18 0.06
C ALA A 16 -20.19 12.88 0.85
N ARG A 17 -21.33 12.21 0.59
CA ARG A 17 -21.64 10.89 1.18
C ARG A 17 -20.64 9.83 0.75
N THR A 18 -20.27 9.78 -0.52
CA THR A 18 -19.27 8.84 -1.07
C THR A 18 -17.90 9.05 -0.43
N LEU A 19 -17.45 10.31 -0.31
CA LEU A 19 -16.20 10.65 0.35
C LEU A 19 -16.20 10.23 1.83
N LYS A 20 -17.28 10.50 2.55
CA LYS A 20 -17.44 10.08 3.95
C LYS A 20 -17.28 8.56 4.10
N TRP A 21 -17.97 7.78 3.27
CA TRP A 21 -17.91 6.32 3.36
C TRP A 21 -16.56 5.76 2.90
N ASN A 22 -15.90 6.37 1.91
CA ASN A 22 -14.53 6.00 1.54
C ASN A 22 -13.54 6.19 2.69
N VAL A 23 -13.66 7.30 3.44
CA VAL A 23 -12.80 7.54 4.61
C VAL A 23 -13.10 6.53 5.71
N ILE A 24 -14.39 6.28 6.01
CA ILE A 24 -14.80 5.29 7.01
C ILE A 24 -14.27 3.89 6.63
N ASP A 25 -14.47 3.47 5.38
CA ASP A 25 -13.98 2.17 4.90
C ASP A 25 -12.46 2.05 5.07
N LYS A 26 -11.73 3.07 4.62
CA LYS A 26 -10.27 3.06 4.70
C LYS A 26 -9.77 2.98 6.13
N VAL A 27 -10.34 3.77 7.04
CA VAL A 27 -9.93 3.79 8.45
C VAL A 27 -10.34 2.49 9.15
N ALA A 28 -11.60 2.05 9.00
CA ALA A 28 -12.08 0.83 9.63
C ALA A 28 -11.32 -0.42 9.13
N SER A 29 -11.14 -0.54 7.80
CA SER A 29 -10.39 -1.64 7.21
C SER A 29 -8.93 -1.64 7.66
N GLN A 30 -8.28 -0.46 7.74
CA GLN A 30 -6.91 -0.33 8.20
C GLN A 30 -6.77 -0.76 9.67
N LEU A 31 -7.69 -0.32 10.53
CA LEU A 31 -7.70 -0.70 11.95
C LEU A 31 -7.94 -2.19 12.15
N LEU A 32 -8.96 -2.75 11.50
CA LEU A 32 -9.25 -4.19 11.58
C LEU A 32 -8.06 -5.03 11.07
N TYR A 33 -7.47 -4.64 9.95
CA TYR A 33 -6.31 -5.32 9.39
C TYR A 33 -5.07 -5.22 10.30
N ALA A 34 -4.86 -4.05 10.92
CA ALA A 34 -3.77 -3.83 11.85
C ALA A 34 -3.94 -4.66 13.13
N LEU A 35 -5.12 -4.58 13.78
CA LEU A 35 -5.40 -5.30 15.02
C LEU A 35 -5.32 -6.83 14.81
N THR A 36 -5.95 -7.33 13.75
CA THR A 36 -5.90 -8.77 13.43
C THR A 36 -4.46 -9.21 13.13
N GLY A 37 -3.73 -8.41 12.34
CA GLY A 37 -2.34 -8.70 12.02
C GLY A 37 -1.42 -8.70 13.23
N LEU A 38 -1.66 -7.81 14.19
CA LEU A 38 -0.92 -7.73 15.45
C LEU A 38 -1.18 -8.97 16.33
N ILE A 39 -2.44 -9.34 16.50
CA ILE A 39 -2.82 -10.52 17.30
C ILE A 39 -2.21 -11.79 16.69
N LEU A 40 -2.35 -11.98 15.38
CA LEU A 40 -1.80 -13.15 14.69
C LEU A 40 -0.27 -13.18 14.71
N ALA A 41 0.41 -12.02 14.58
CA ALA A 41 1.86 -11.96 14.67
C ALA A 41 2.40 -12.32 16.07
N ASN A 42 1.60 -12.08 17.13
CA ASN A 42 1.94 -12.57 18.48
C ASN A 42 1.76 -14.09 18.64
N MET A 43 0.81 -14.67 17.95
CA MET A 43 0.48 -16.09 18.07
C MET A 43 1.33 -16.98 17.15
N LEU A 44 1.58 -16.53 15.93
CA LEU A 44 2.23 -17.29 14.88
C LEU A 44 3.72 -16.98 14.77
N SER A 45 4.49 -17.91 14.21
CA SER A 45 5.94 -17.79 13.99
C SER A 45 6.26 -17.05 12.69
N PRO A 46 7.51 -16.51 12.55
CA PRO A 46 7.98 -15.94 11.28
C PRO A 46 7.95 -16.92 10.11
N ALA A 47 8.21 -18.22 10.35
CA ALA A 47 8.16 -19.25 9.32
C ALA A 47 6.74 -19.42 8.74
N GLU A 48 5.70 -19.43 9.58
CA GLU A 48 4.30 -19.54 9.14
C GLU A 48 3.89 -18.32 8.30
N PHE A 49 4.29 -17.12 8.70
CA PHE A 49 4.09 -15.92 7.87
C PHE A 49 4.86 -15.97 6.57
N GLY A 50 6.06 -16.57 6.58
CA GLY A 50 6.88 -16.73 5.39
C GLY A 50 6.27 -17.71 4.37
N VAL A 51 5.71 -18.82 4.83
CA VAL A 51 4.99 -19.78 3.98
C VAL A 51 3.82 -19.09 3.28
N VAL A 52 3.00 -18.36 4.03
CA VAL A 52 1.90 -17.59 3.45
C VAL A 52 2.42 -16.47 2.54
N GLY A 53 3.53 -15.80 2.91
CA GLY A 53 4.21 -14.80 2.09
C GLY A 53 4.64 -15.36 0.72
N ALA A 54 5.12 -16.59 0.66
CA ALA A 54 5.45 -17.28 -0.60
C ALA A 54 4.22 -17.47 -1.49
N ILE A 55 3.09 -17.88 -0.90
CA ILE A 55 1.82 -18.05 -1.63
C ILE A 55 1.31 -16.70 -2.14
N LEU A 56 1.42 -15.65 -1.33
CA LEU A 56 0.96 -14.29 -1.69
C LEU A 56 1.67 -13.71 -2.91
N VAL A 57 2.94 -14.06 -3.14
CA VAL A 57 3.67 -13.65 -4.36
C VAL A 57 2.93 -14.12 -5.61
N PHE A 58 2.59 -15.42 -5.66
CA PHE A 58 1.86 -15.99 -6.81
C PHE A 58 0.41 -15.50 -6.87
N GLN A 59 -0.23 -15.35 -5.73
CA GLN A 59 -1.57 -14.80 -5.65
C GLN A 59 -1.66 -13.38 -6.22
N ALA A 60 -0.67 -12.54 -5.97
CA ALA A 60 -0.62 -11.18 -6.50
C ALA A 60 -0.59 -11.17 -8.04
N PHE A 61 0.25 -12.00 -8.65
CA PHE A 61 0.29 -12.12 -10.12
C PHE A 61 -0.99 -12.72 -10.70
N ALA A 62 -1.48 -13.77 -10.08
CA ALA A 62 -2.67 -14.49 -10.56
C ALA A 62 -3.94 -13.62 -10.48
N SER A 63 -4.07 -12.76 -9.48
CA SER A 63 -5.20 -11.85 -9.34
C SER A 63 -5.37 -10.89 -10.52
N LEU A 64 -4.26 -10.54 -11.19
CA LEU A 64 -4.28 -9.66 -12.37
C LEU A 64 -5.02 -10.30 -13.55
N PHE A 65 -4.91 -11.61 -13.72
CA PHE A 65 -5.62 -12.33 -14.78
C PHE A 65 -7.11 -12.43 -14.47
N VAL A 66 -7.50 -12.49 -13.22
CA VAL A 66 -8.91 -12.56 -12.80
C VAL A 66 -9.64 -11.25 -13.05
N ASP A 67 -9.05 -10.11 -12.67
CA ASP A 67 -9.66 -8.79 -12.95
C ASP A 67 -9.48 -8.36 -14.42
N SER A 68 -8.35 -8.74 -15.06
CA SER A 68 -8.04 -8.46 -16.48
C SER A 68 -8.25 -6.99 -16.91
N GLY A 69 -8.25 -6.03 -15.95
CA GLY A 69 -8.47 -4.60 -16.19
C GLY A 69 -9.91 -4.22 -16.60
N PHE A 70 -10.84 -5.18 -16.66
CA PHE A 70 -12.24 -4.91 -17.05
C PHE A 70 -13.00 -4.08 -16.03
N SER A 71 -12.61 -4.10 -14.76
CA SER A 71 -13.16 -3.21 -13.74
C SER A 71 -13.08 -1.74 -14.15
N TYR A 72 -11.94 -1.32 -14.65
CA TYR A 72 -11.73 0.04 -15.15
C TYR A 72 -12.59 0.34 -16.37
N ALA A 73 -12.60 -0.58 -17.32
CA ALA A 73 -13.38 -0.42 -18.57
C ALA A 73 -14.88 -0.33 -18.30
N LEU A 74 -15.42 -1.11 -17.35
CA LEU A 74 -16.82 -1.03 -16.93
C LEU A 74 -17.18 0.30 -16.28
N ILE A 75 -16.29 0.82 -15.40
CA ILE A 75 -16.50 2.10 -14.72
C ILE A 75 -16.44 3.25 -15.73
N GLN A 76 -15.51 3.21 -16.69
CA GLN A 76 -15.31 4.24 -17.70
C GLN A 76 -16.48 4.31 -18.70
N ARG A 77 -17.09 3.19 -19.06
CA ARG A 77 -18.21 3.13 -20.02
C ARG A 77 -19.40 3.94 -19.50
N LYS A 78 -19.91 4.90 -20.31
CA LYS A 78 -21.00 5.81 -19.88
C LYS A 78 -22.26 5.08 -19.43
N SER A 79 -22.73 4.08 -20.19
CA SER A 79 -23.97 3.33 -19.94
C SER A 79 -23.76 1.84 -20.20
N PRO A 80 -23.12 1.10 -19.28
CA PRO A 80 -22.99 -0.35 -19.43
C PRO A 80 -24.36 -1.02 -19.26
N THR A 81 -24.65 -1.98 -20.13
CA THR A 81 -25.87 -2.78 -20.11
C THR A 81 -25.73 -3.96 -19.14
N ASP A 82 -26.86 -4.60 -18.76
CA ASP A 82 -26.81 -5.82 -17.95
C ASP A 82 -26.10 -6.97 -18.68
N LEU A 83 -26.15 -6.99 -20.01
CA LEU A 83 -25.38 -7.93 -20.83
C LEU A 83 -23.87 -7.67 -20.72
N ASP A 84 -23.44 -6.41 -20.68
CA ASP A 84 -22.02 -6.05 -20.47
C ASP A 84 -21.52 -6.55 -19.12
N TYR A 85 -22.27 -6.27 -18.04
CA TYR A 85 -21.94 -6.73 -16.69
C TYR A 85 -21.92 -8.26 -16.61
N SER A 86 -22.91 -8.94 -17.20
CA SER A 86 -22.98 -10.40 -17.21
C SER A 86 -21.82 -11.02 -18.00
N THR A 87 -21.48 -10.44 -19.15
CA THR A 87 -20.35 -10.89 -19.99
C THR A 87 -19.03 -10.79 -19.23
N VAL A 88 -18.75 -9.67 -18.55
CA VAL A 88 -17.53 -9.48 -17.75
C VAL A 88 -17.52 -10.42 -16.54
N LEU A 89 -18.67 -10.62 -15.88
CA LEU A 89 -18.76 -11.57 -14.77
C LEU A 89 -18.39 -12.99 -15.21
N TRP A 90 -19.01 -13.49 -16.27
CA TRP A 90 -18.75 -14.85 -16.75
C TRP A 90 -17.32 -15.03 -17.25
N PHE A 91 -16.76 -13.99 -17.87
CA PHE A 91 -15.34 -14.00 -18.25
C PHE A 91 -14.42 -14.06 -17.02
N ASN A 92 -14.65 -13.20 -16.02
CA ASN A 92 -13.83 -13.17 -14.81
C ASN A 92 -13.96 -14.48 -14.02
N MET A 93 -15.15 -15.06 -13.91
CA MET A 93 -15.37 -16.37 -13.27
C MET A 93 -14.68 -17.49 -14.02
N GLY A 94 -14.78 -17.51 -15.36
CA GLY A 94 -14.06 -18.47 -16.20
C GLY A 94 -12.55 -18.34 -16.04
N MET A 95 -12.03 -17.11 -16.08
CA MET A 95 -10.61 -16.85 -15.87
C MET A 95 -10.16 -17.24 -14.44
N ALA A 96 -10.95 -16.91 -13.41
CA ALA A 96 -10.67 -17.33 -12.03
C ALA A 96 -10.61 -18.86 -11.90
N GLY A 97 -11.53 -19.57 -12.57
CA GLY A 97 -11.51 -21.04 -12.64
C GLY A 97 -10.26 -21.58 -13.32
N VAL A 98 -9.89 -21.04 -14.49
CA VAL A 98 -8.68 -21.43 -15.23
C VAL A 98 -7.42 -21.17 -14.39
N VAL A 99 -7.31 -19.99 -13.80
CA VAL A 99 -6.18 -19.61 -12.92
C VAL A 99 -6.12 -20.53 -11.69
N TYR A 100 -7.26 -20.79 -11.03
CA TYR A 100 -7.34 -21.70 -9.90
C TYR A 100 -6.87 -23.11 -10.25
N VAL A 101 -7.40 -23.70 -11.33
CA VAL A 101 -7.03 -25.04 -11.78
C VAL A 101 -5.56 -25.09 -12.18
N GLY A 102 -5.08 -24.08 -12.93
CA GLY A 102 -3.68 -23.99 -13.32
C GLY A 102 -2.75 -23.95 -12.10
N LEU A 103 -3.05 -23.12 -11.12
CA LEU A 103 -2.27 -23.00 -9.89
C LEU A 103 -2.41 -24.23 -8.97
N TRP A 104 -3.55 -24.91 -8.99
CA TRP A 104 -3.73 -26.18 -8.27
C TRP A 104 -2.70 -27.23 -8.71
N PHE A 105 -2.52 -27.38 -10.03
CA PHE A 105 -1.53 -28.30 -10.58
C PHE A 105 -0.11 -27.76 -10.48
N ALA A 106 0.09 -26.45 -10.55
CA ALA A 106 1.39 -25.82 -10.39
C ALA A 106 1.88 -25.75 -8.93
N ALA A 107 1.03 -25.97 -7.94
CA ALA A 107 1.37 -25.81 -6.52
C ALA A 107 2.61 -26.63 -6.07
N PRO A 108 2.79 -27.91 -6.47
CA PRO A 108 4.01 -28.64 -6.12
C PRO A 108 5.27 -28.02 -6.73
N TRP A 109 5.19 -27.52 -7.97
CA TRP A 109 6.31 -26.82 -8.62
C TRP A 109 6.58 -25.46 -7.95
N ILE A 110 5.54 -24.71 -7.56
CA ILE A 110 5.68 -23.45 -6.84
C ILE A 110 6.45 -23.66 -5.53
N MET A 111 6.19 -24.76 -4.80
CA MET A 111 6.92 -25.11 -3.58
C MET A 111 8.43 -25.21 -3.85
N THR A 112 8.85 -25.84 -4.95
CA THR A 112 10.26 -26.00 -5.28
C THR A 112 11.00 -24.71 -5.59
N LEU A 113 10.27 -23.62 -5.88
CA LEU A 113 10.84 -22.30 -6.11
C LEU A 113 11.29 -21.59 -4.82
N PHE A 114 10.85 -22.06 -3.66
CA PHE A 114 11.20 -21.46 -2.37
C PHE A 114 12.12 -22.38 -1.58
N LYS A 115 13.20 -21.79 -1.07
CA LYS A 115 14.14 -22.52 -0.24
C LYS A 115 13.50 -22.80 1.13
N ASP A 116 13.72 -24.00 1.66
CA ASP A 116 13.22 -24.48 2.96
C ASP A 116 11.68 -24.39 3.09
N ALA A 117 10.96 -24.50 1.97
CA ALA A 117 9.50 -24.52 1.99
C ALA A 117 8.99 -25.85 2.52
N PRO A 118 8.08 -25.86 3.52
CA PRO A 118 7.49 -27.09 4.04
C PRO A 118 6.50 -27.68 3.03
N GLU A 119 6.30 -29.00 3.08
CA GLU A 119 5.34 -29.69 2.19
C GLU A 119 3.90 -29.15 2.35
N GLU A 120 3.55 -28.63 3.51
CA GLU A 120 2.27 -27.98 3.77
C GLU A 120 1.99 -26.77 2.86
N LEU A 121 3.02 -26.17 2.24
CA LEU A 121 2.81 -25.05 1.31
C LEU A 121 1.89 -25.46 0.15
N VAL A 122 1.93 -26.71 -0.30
CA VAL A 122 1.08 -27.20 -1.40
C VAL A 122 -0.41 -27.17 -1.02
N PRO A 123 -0.88 -27.86 0.04
CA PRO A 123 -2.28 -27.79 0.42
C PRO A 123 -2.71 -26.39 0.86
N LEU A 124 -1.86 -25.62 1.55
CA LEU A 124 -2.14 -24.24 1.94
C LEU A 124 -2.41 -23.36 0.73
N SER A 125 -1.55 -23.45 -0.32
CA SER A 125 -1.71 -22.67 -1.54
C SER A 125 -3.00 -23.02 -2.28
N ARG A 126 -3.33 -24.32 -2.38
CA ARG A 126 -4.55 -24.80 -3.03
C ARG A 126 -5.82 -24.23 -2.38
N VAL A 127 -5.86 -24.17 -1.06
CA VAL A 127 -6.99 -23.58 -0.34
C VAL A 127 -6.99 -22.06 -0.47
N MET A 128 -5.83 -21.41 -0.38
CA MET A 128 -5.75 -19.96 -0.50
C MET A 128 -6.16 -19.46 -1.88
N PHE A 129 -5.88 -20.21 -2.93
CA PHE A 129 -6.27 -19.86 -4.31
C PHE A 129 -7.78 -19.90 -4.55
N LEU A 130 -8.60 -20.51 -3.66
CA LEU A 130 -10.06 -20.38 -3.71
C LEU A 130 -10.51 -18.91 -3.64
N THR A 131 -9.71 -18.04 -3.05
CA THR A 131 -9.97 -16.60 -3.02
C THR A 131 -10.11 -15.99 -4.42
N PHE A 132 -9.52 -16.56 -5.47
CA PHE A 132 -9.72 -16.09 -6.85
C PHE A 132 -11.16 -16.25 -7.31
N ILE A 133 -11.76 -17.42 -7.05
CA ILE A 133 -13.15 -17.69 -7.43
C ILE A 133 -14.08 -16.77 -6.64
N LEU A 134 -13.86 -16.65 -5.33
CA LEU A 134 -14.66 -15.81 -4.46
C LEU A 134 -14.59 -14.32 -4.86
N ASN A 135 -13.37 -13.79 -5.03
CA ASN A 135 -13.18 -12.40 -5.44
C ASN A 135 -13.66 -12.15 -6.87
N GLY A 136 -13.38 -13.07 -7.81
CA GLY A 136 -13.85 -12.98 -9.20
C GLY A 136 -15.36 -12.82 -9.29
N SER A 137 -16.11 -13.54 -8.45
CA SER A 137 -17.57 -13.43 -8.36
C SER A 137 -18.04 -12.04 -7.89
N ALA A 138 -17.24 -11.36 -7.06
CA ALA A 138 -17.60 -10.10 -6.41
C ALA A 138 -17.21 -8.85 -7.22
N ILE A 139 -16.28 -8.97 -8.20
CA ILE A 139 -15.73 -7.83 -8.94
C ILE A 139 -16.83 -6.99 -9.60
N VAL A 140 -17.74 -7.63 -10.33
CA VAL A 140 -18.81 -6.93 -11.05
C VAL A 140 -19.81 -6.28 -10.10
N GLN A 141 -20.15 -6.94 -8.99
CA GLN A 141 -21.02 -6.35 -7.95
C GLN A 141 -20.40 -5.08 -7.37
N THR A 142 -19.10 -5.13 -7.03
CA THR A 142 -18.36 -3.97 -6.56
C THR A 142 -18.38 -2.82 -7.57
N ASN A 143 -18.08 -3.11 -8.85
CA ASN A 143 -18.03 -2.10 -9.90
C ASN A 143 -19.40 -1.44 -10.15
N ARG A 144 -20.49 -2.22 -10.07
CA ARG A 144 -21.87 -1.68 -10.17
C ARG A 144 -22.19 -0.73 -9.03
N LEU A 145 -21.86 -1.10 -7.80
CA LEU A 145 -22.07 -0.25 -6.63
C LEU A 145 -21.22 1.03 -6.71
N MET A 146 -19.95 0.91 -7.08
CA MET A 146 -19.06 2.06 -7.26
C MET A 146 -19.57 3.00 -8.35
N LYS A 147 -20.04 2.47 -9.49
CA LYS A 147 -20.61 3.27 -10.59
C LYS A 147 -21.89 4.02 -10.17
N ARG A 148 -22.68 3.43 -9.27
CA ARG A 148 -23.87 4.07 -8.69
C ARG A 148 -23.55 5.03 -7.55
N MET A 149 -22.26 5.20 -7.20
CA MET A 149 -21.79 5.94 -6.03
C MET A 149 -22.32 5.38 -4.69
N ASP A 150 -22.73 4.13 -4.65
CA ASP A 150 -23.14 3.43 -3.42
C ASP A 150 -21.94 2.74 -2.75
N VAL A 151 -20.98 3.55 -2.32
CA VAL A 151 -19.75 3.08 -1.67
C VAL A 151 -20.03 2.52 -0.27
N LYS A 152 -21.15 2.90 0.35
CA LYS A 152 -21.53 2.39 1.68
C LYS A 152 -21.57 0.87 1.72
N MET A 153 -22.21 0.23 0.73
CA MET A 153 -22.33 -1.24 0.70
C MET A 153 -20.97 -1.92 0.46
N VAL A 154 -20.09 -1.31 -0.32
CA VAL A 154 -18.72 -1.79 -0.51
C VAL A 154 -17.94 -1.70 0.80
N ALA A 155 -18.05 -0.58 1.52
CA ALA A 155 -17.40 -0.39 2.82
C ALA A 155 -17.87 -1.41 3.86
N VAL A 156 -19.19 -1.61 3.97
CA VAL A 156 -19.79 -2.59 4.89
C VAL A 156 -19.33 -4.01 4.55
N SER A 157 -19.32 -4.40 3.28
CA SER A 157 -18.88 -5.74 2.87
C SER A 157 -17.39 -5.97 3.16
N ASN A 158 -16.53 -4.97 2.95
CA ASN A 158 -15.12 -5.03 3.31
C ASN A 158 -14.93 -5.21 4.82
N SER A 159 -15.60 -4.39 5.62
CA SER A 159 -15.49 -4.44 7.09
C SER A 159 -16.01 -5.75 7.66
N LEU A 160 -17.17 -6.24 7.18
CA LEU A 160 -17.71 -7.54 7.60
C LEU A 160 -16.80 -8.71 7.19
N GLY A 161 -16.24 -8.65 5.97
CA GLY A 161 -15.26 -9.64 5.52
C GLY A 161 -14.04 -9.68 6.42
N LEU A 162 -13.43 -8.52 6.72
CA LEU A 162 -12.27 -8.43 7.60
C LEU A 162 -12.58 -8.89 9.02
N PHE A 163 -13.74 -8.53 9.54
CA PHE A 163 -14.18 -8.97 10.88
C PHE A 163 -14.38 -10.50 10.95
N ALA A 164 -15.05 -11.10 9.98
CA ALA A 164 -15.21 -12.53 9.88
C ALA A 164 -13.86 -13.25 9.72
N GLY A 165 -12.98 -12.71 8.86
CA GLY A 165 -11.62 -13.21 8.72
C GLY A 165 -10.82 -13.13 10.02
N ALA A 166 -10.97 -12.05 10.80
CA ALA A 166 -10.32 -11.91 12.10
C ALA A 166 -10.78 -13.02 13.07
N ILE A 167 -12.09 -13.28 13.15
CA ILE A 167 -12.65 -14.34 14.01
C ILE A 167 -12.10 -15.72 13.61
N VAL A 168 -12.12 -16.03 12.30
CA VAL A 168 -11.65 -17.33 11.79
C VAL A 168 -10.14 -17.47 11.99
N GLY A 169 -9.36 -16.44 11.62
CA GLY A 169 -7.90 -16.48 11.73
C GLY A 169 -7.43 -16.59 13.18
N ILE A 170 -7.96 -15.74 14.07
CA ILE A 170 -7.61 -15.79 15.50
C ILE A 170 -8.09 -17.10 16.13
N GLY A 171 -9.31 -17.54 15.82
CA GLY A 171 -9.83 -18.80 16.32
C GLY A 171 -8.97 -20.01 15.95
N LEU A 172 -8.56 -20.12 14.70
CA LEU A 172 -7.68 -21.20 14.23
C LEU A 172 -6.26 -21.08 14.82
N ALA A 173 -5.74 -19.86 14.97
CA ALA A 173 -4.45 -19.65 15.62
C ALA A 173 -4.46 -20.08 17.09
N LEU A 174 -5.54 -19.80 17.84
CA LEU A 174 -5.75 -20.27 19.22
C LEU A 174 -5.81 -21.80 19.32
N LEU A 175 -6.34 -22.45 18.28
CA LEU A 175 -6.40 -23.92 18.20
C LEU A 175 -5.08 -24.55 17.72
N GLY A 176 -4.03 -23.75 17.44
CA GLY A 176 -2.72 -24.26 17.04
C GLY A 176 -2.59 -24.69 15.59
N TYR A 177 -3.48 -24.23 14.69
CA TYR A 177 -3.43 -24.58 13.26
C TYR A 177 -2.34 -23.84 12.45
N GLY A 178 -1.48 -23.04 13.08
CA GLY A 178 -0.32 -22.42 12.44
C GLY A 178 -0.66 -21.60 11.17
N ALA A 179 0.05 -21.85 10.07
CA ALA A 179 -0.16 -21.15 8.80
C ALA A 179 -1.58 -21.27 8.22
N TRP A 180 -2.31 -22.35 8.56
CA TRP A 180 -3.71 -22.52 8.18
C TRP A 180 -4.62 -21.39 8.68
N ALA A 181 -4.29 -20.80 9.83
CA ALA A 181 -5.04 -19.67 10.38
C ALA A 181 -5.03 -18.48 9.41
N LEU A 182 -3.88 -18.17 8.81
CA LEU A 182 -3.72 -17.07 7.83
C LEU A 182 -4.44 -17.39 6.51
N VAL A 183 -4.38 -18.63 6.05
CA VAL A 183 -5.05 -19.07 4.82
C VAL A 183 -6.57 -18.99 4.95
N TRP A 184 -7.12 -19.60 6.01
CA TRP A 184 -8.56 -19.56 6.24
C TRP A 184 -9.07 -18.16 6.58
N GLN A 185 -8.26 -17.32 7.24
CA GLN A 185 -8.55 -15.89 7.39
C GLN A 185 -8.79 -15.24 6.02
N ALA A 186 -7.88 -15.43 5.06
CA ALA A 186 -8.00 -14.84 3.73
C ALA A 186 -9.23 -15.37 2.96
N VAL A 187 -9.51 -16.67 3.06
CA VAL A 187 -10.70 -17.30 2.46
C VAL A 187 -11.99 -16.76 3.09
N ALA A 188 -12.03 -16.64 4.41
CA ALA A 188 -13.20 -16.10 5.12
C ALA A 188 -13.45 -14.63 4.77
N VAL A 189 -12.41 -13.80 4.68
CA VAL A 189 -12.52 -12.42 4.19
C VAL A 189 -13.17 -12.40 2.80
N ALA A 190 -12.64 -13.18 1.87
CA ALA A 190 -13.14 -13.21 0.50
C ALA A 190 -14.58 -13.75 0.42
N ALA A 191 -14.88 -14.82 1.15
CA ALA A 191 -16.21 -15.46 1.17
C ALA A 191 -17.29 -14.54 1.74
N VAL A 192 -17.04 -13.94 2.90
CA VAL A 192 -18.02 -13.05 3.55
C VAL A 192 -18.19 -11.76 2.75
N LYS A 193 -17.10 -11.14 2.30
CA LYS A 193 -17.17 -9.95 1.43
C LYS A 193 -17.99 -10.24 0.18
N SER A 194 -17.71 -11.32 -0.54
CA SER A 194 -18.43 -11.69 -1.76
C SER A 194 -19.89 -12.01 -1.45
N GLY A 195 -20.17 -12.78 -0.40
CA GLY A 195 -21.52 -13.11 0.03
C GLY A 195 -22.37 -11.87 0.34
N VAL A 196 -21.83 -10.93 1.11
CA VAL A 196 -22.52 -9.67 1.43
C VAL A 196 -22.77 -8.85 0.17
N LEU A 197 -21.81 -8.76 -0.76
CA LEU A 197 -22.00 -8.04 -2.03
C LEU A 197 -23.08 -8.67 -2.90
N TRP A 198 -23.19 -10.00 -2.94
CA TRP A 198 -24.24 -10.69 -3.65
C TRP A 198 -25.62 -10.49 -3.01
N LEU A 199 -25.73 -10.59 -1.70
CA LEU A 199 -26.98 -10.39 -0.97
C LEU A 199 -27.50 -8.95 -1.06
N THR A 200 -26.59 -7.96 -1.05
CA THR A 200 -26.95 -6.55 -1.07
C THR A 200 -27.04 -5.94 -2.46
N GLY A 201 -26.34 -6.49 -3.43
CA GLY A 201 -26.22 -5.97 -4.80
C GLY A 201 -27.51 -5.99 -5.61
N LYS A 202 -28.51 -6.81 -5.22
CA LYS A 202 -29.84 -6.94 -5.86
C LYS A 202 -29.78 -7.06 -7.38
N TRP A 203 -28.75 -7.70 -7.90
CA TRP A 203 -28.59 -7.93 -9.34
C TRP A 203 -28.25 -9.39 -9.60
N VAL A 204 -28.96 -9.96 -10.55
CA VAL A 204 -28.74 -11.33 -11.01
C VAL A 204 -28.16 -11.26 -12.43
N PRO A 205 -27.07 -11.95 -12.71
CA PRO A 205 -26.47 -11.97 -14.04
C PRO A 205 -27.37 -12.72 -15.03
N MET A 206 -27.38 -12.24 -16.25
CA MET A 206 -27.98 -12.97 -17.36
C MET A 206 -27.08 -14.18 -17.69
N LEU A 207 -27.68 -15.34 -17.98
CA LEU A 207 -26.98 -16.51 -18.53
C LEU A 207 -26.68 -16.32 -20.03
N ARG A 208 -26.16 -15.13 -20.38
CA ARG A 208 -25.82 -14.76 -21.76
C ARG A 208 -24.41 -14.15 -21.75
N PHE A 209 -23.66 -14.51 -22.79
CA PHE A 209 -22.30 -14.03 -23.01
C PHE A 209 -22.21 -13.40 -24.41
N SER A 210 -21.54 -12.26 -24.53
CA SER A 210 -21.36 -11.56 -25.79
C SER A 210 -19.88 -11.28 -26.08
N TRP A 211 -19.33 -11.97 -27.09
CA TRP A 211 -17.98 -11.71 -27.58
C TRP A 211 -17.77 -10.28 -28.07
N ARG A 212 -18.83 -9.69 -28.67
CA ARG A 212 -18.77 -8.28 -29.10
C ARG A 212 -18.62 -7.34 -27.93
N ALA A 213 -19.38 -7.57 -26.86
CA ALA A 213 -19.25 -6.79 -25.62
C ALA A 213 -17.84 -6.95 -25.02
N LEU A 214 -17.34 -8.19 -24.89
CA LEU A 214 -16.01 -8.46 -24.37
C LEU A 214 -14.91 -7.76 -25.18
N LYS A 215 -14.92 -7.89 -26.50
CA LYS A 215 -13.95 -7.22 -27.39
C LYS A 215 -13.93 -5.71 -27.22
N SER A 216 -15.08 -5.08 -26.93
CA SER A 216 -15.15 -3.63 -26.74
C SER A 216 -14.46 -3.16 -25.46
N PHE A 217 -14.22 -4.05 -24.49
CA PHE A 217 -13.51 -3.76 -23.25
C PHE A 217 -12.01 -4.09 -23.32
N LEU A 218 -11.59 -4.96 -24.26
CA LEU A 218 -10.20 -5.46 -24.32
C LEU A 218 -9.17 -4.35 -24.51
N GLY A 219 -9.45 -3.33 -25.34
CA GLY A 219 -8.48 -2.26 -25.62
C GLY A 219 -8.09 -1.49 -24.35
N VAL A 220 -9.06 -1.05 -23.57
CA VAL A 220 -8.83 -0.34 -22.30
C VAL A 220 -8.36 -1.31 -21.22
N GLY A 221 -8.97 -2.48 -21.11
CA GLY A 221 -8.65 -3.49 -20.12
C GLY A 221 -7.20 -3.98 -20.23
N MET A 222 -6.72 -4.30 -21.44
CA MET A 222 -5.36 -4.79 -21.66
C MET A 222 -4.29 -3.75 -21.28
N GLY A 223 -4.51 -2.47 -21.62
CA GLY A 223 -3.57 -1.40 -21.23
C GLY A 223 -3.47 -1.27 -19.71
N MET A 224 -4.60 -1.31 -19.00
CA MET A 224 -4.63 -1.25 -17.54
C MET A 224 -4.04 -2.52 -16.91
N ALA A 225 -4.33 -3.70 -17.47
CA ALA A 225 -3.76 -4.96 -16.99
C ALA A 225 -2.24 -4.99 -17.11
N MET A 226 -1.67 -4.49 -18.23
CA MET A 226 -0.22 -4.42 -18.42
C MET A 226 0.46 -3.49 -17.40
N THR A 227 -0.12 -2.31 -17.15
CA THR A 227 0.38 -1.40 -16.12
C THR A 227 0.31 -2.04 -14.73
N SER A 228 -0.80 -2.68 -14.41
CA SER A 228 -0.97 -3.39 -13.13
C SER A 228 0.00 -4.56 -12.99
N PHE A 229 0.29 -5.26 -14.08
CA PHE A 229 1.27 -6.36 -14.09
C PHE A 229 2.67 -5.87 -13.74
N LEU A 230 3.15 -4.81 -14.39
CA LEU A 230 4.45 -4.21 -14.08
C LEU A 230 4.52 -3.76 -12.61
N ASN A 231 3.51 -3.03 -12.14
CA ASN A 231 3.45 -2.60 -10.74
C ASN A 231 3.50 -3.79 -9.77
N THR A 232 2.71 -4.85 -10.03
CA THR A 232 2.67 -6.04 -9.18
C THR A 232 4.01 -6.77 -9.20
N LEU A 233 4.67 -6.85 -10.36
CA LEU A 233 6.00 -7.43 -10.51
C LEU A 233 7.00 -6.72 -9.59
N PHE A 234 7.11 -5.40 -9.71
CA PHE A 234 8.06 -4.62 -8.93
C PHE A 234 7.74 -4.60 -7.43
N GLN A 235 6.47 -4.72 -7.05
CA GLN A 235 6.08 -4.80 -5.64
C GLN A 235 6.42 -6.15 -4.99
N ASN A 236 6.46 -7.24 -5.74
CA ASN A 236 6.63 -8.59 -5.21
C ASN A 236 7.97 -9.24 -5.54
N ILE A 237 8.76 -8.66 -6.44
CA ILE A 237 10.03 -9.23 -6.89
C ILE A 237 11.03 -9.44 -5.75
N TYR A 238 11.06 -8.54 -4.77
CA TYR A 238 11.90 -8.66 -3.57
C TYR A 238 11.46 -9.84 -2.71
N SER A 239 10.16 -9.99 -2.47
CA SER A 239 9.60 -11.14 -1.74
C SER A 239 9.96 -12.46 -2.41
N TYR A 240 9.87 -12.52 -3.74
CA TYR A 240 10.25 -13.71 -4.50
C TYR A 240 11.72 -14.07 -4.30
N PHE A 241 12.65 -13.13 -4.50
CA PHE A 241 14.09 -13.43 -4.37
C PHE A 241 14.49 -13.78 -2.95
N ILE A 242 13.92 -13.13 -1.92
CA ILE A 242 14.19 -13.46 -0.52
C ILE A 242 13.73 -14.90 -0.23
N GLY A 243 12.51 -15.26 -0.59
CA GLY A 243 12.00 -16.61 -0.37
C GLY A 243 12.74 -17.69 -1.18
N ASN A 244 13.12 -17.37 -2.43
CA ASN A 244 13.84 -18.29 -3.32
C ASN A 244 15.30 -18.53 -2.88
N LYS A 245 16.04 -17.47 -2.53
CA LYS A 245 17.47 -17.54 -2.27
C LYS A 245 17.82 -17.74 -0.80
N VAL A 246 17.01 -17.18 0.11
CA VAL A 246 17.32 -17.21 1.56
C VAL A 246 16.44 -18.23 2.29
N GLY A 247 15.13 -18.22 2.02
CA GLY A 247 14.19 -19.16 2.59
C GLY A 247 12.92 -18.52 3.13
N VAL A 248 11.92 -19.36 3.42
CA VAL A 248 10.58 -18.90 3.84
C VAL A 248 10.60 -18.16 5.18
N THR A 249 11.45 -18.54 6.14
CA THR A 249 11.53 -17.83 7.44
C THR A 249 12.01 -16.40 7.26
N SER A 250 13.06 -16.17 6.46
CA SER A 250 13.55 -14.82 6.13
C SER A 250 12.50 -14.01 5.36
N LEU A 251 11.72 -14.66 4.50
CA LEU A 251 10.58 -14.05 3.84
C LEU A 251 9.51 -13.63 4.85
N GLY A 252 9.29 -14.40 5.92
CA GLY A 252 8.39 -14.04 7.01
C GLY A 252 8.81 -12.74 7.72
N TYR A 253 10.09 -12.62 8.08
CA TYR A 253 10.63 -11.38 8.65
C TYR A 253 10.44 -10.18 7.70
N TYR A 254 10.75 -10.38 6.43
CA TYR A 254 10.60 -9.33 5.42
C TYR A 254 9.12 -8.93 5.20
N THR A 255 8.21 -9.90 5.10
CA THR A 255 6.80 -9.60 4.82
C THR A 255 6.14 -8.83 5.96
N GLN A 256 6.51 -9.09 7.21
CA GLN A 256 6.03 -8.28 8.33
C GLN A 256 6.64 -6.88 8.31
N ALA A 257 7.95 -6.75 8.13
CA ALA A 257 8.60 -5.46 8.01
C ALA A 257 8.00 -4.62 6.86
N ASP A 258 7.79 -5.22 5.69
CA ASP A 258 7.22 -4.56 4.50
C ASP A 258 5.75 -4.17 4.71
N LYS A 259 4.93 -5.05 5.32
CA LYS A 259 3.54 -4.78 5.65
C LYS A 259 3.38 -3.52 6.51
N TRP A 260 4.13 -3.45 7.62
CA TRP A 260 4.00 -2.35 8.57
C TRP A 260 4.64 -1.06 8.05
N SER A 261 5.76 -1.14 7.31
CA SER A 261 6.35 0.02 6.66
C SER A 261 5.42 0.60 5.58
N LYS A 262 4.83 -0.24 4.73
CA LYS A 262 3.85 0.18 3.72
C LYS A 262 2.61 0.84 4.34
N MET A 263 2.16 0.36 5.49
CA MET A 263 1.02 0.96 6.18
C MET A 263 1.30 2.41 6.60
N GLY A 264 2.47 2.68 7.16
CA GLY A 264 2.90 4.05 7.51
C GLY A 264 3.09 4.94 6.26
N ILE A 265 3.82 4.45 5.26
CA ILE A 265 4.12 5.17 4.03
C ILE A 265 2.83 5.51 3.25
N SER A 266 1.92 4.54 3.10
CA SER A 266 0.67 4.73 2.35
C SER A 266 -0.27 5.74 3.01
N SER A 267 -0.28 5.80 4.34
CA SER A 267 -1.08 6.77 5.09
C SER A 267 -0.62 8.20 4.82
N LEU A 268 0.69 8.44 4.83
CA LEU A 268 1.27 9.76 4.49
C LEU A 268 1.06 10.11 3.01
N SER A 269 1.34 9.17 2.10
CA SER A 269 1.15 9.38 0.65
C SER A 269 -0.30 9.73 0.29
N ALA A 270 -1.27 9.10 0.96
CA ALA A 270 -2.69 9.37 0.72
C ALA A 270 -3.08 10.81 1.08
N VAL A 271 -2.59 11.32 2.22
CA VAL A 271 -2.82 12.72 2.63
C VAL A 271 -2.24 13.69 1.61
N ILE A 272 -1.01 13.44 1.16
CA ILE A 272 -0.30 14.29 0.20
C ILE A 272 -1.03 14.31 -1.15
N THR A 273 -1.33 13.15 -1.72
CA THR A 273 -1.94 13.05 -3.05
C THR A 273 -3.36 13.63 -3.08
N SER A 274 -4.18 13.32 -2.08
CA SER A 274 -5.57 13.77 -2.04
C SER A 274 -5.72 15.29 -1.85
N SER A 275 -4.76 15.90 -1.13
CA SER A 275 -4.83 17.34 -0.78
C SER A 275 -4.20 18.24 -1.84
N PHE A 276 -3.15 17.79 -2.52
CA PHE A 276 -2.30 18.68 -3.31
C PHE A 276 -2.57 18.66 -4.81
N LEU A 277 -2.92 17.51 -5.37
CA LEU A 277 -3.10 17.38 -6.82
C LEU A 277 -4.20 18.33 -7.38
N PRO A 278 -5.38 18.48 -6.74
CA PRO A 278 -6.40 19.41 -7.23
C PRO A 278 -5.94 20.87 -7.22
N VAL A 279 -5.25 21.30 -6.15
CA VAL A 279 -4.75 22.66 -6.00
C VAL A 279 -3.66 22.99 -7.04
N LEU A 280 -2.77 22.04 -7.31
CA LEU A 280 -1.73 22.20 -8.33
C LEU A 280 -2.32 22.29 -9.74
N ALA A 281 -3.35 21.51 -10.04
CA ALA A 281 -4.01 21.54 -11.33
C ALA A 281 -4.68 22.90 -11.62
N GLU A 282 -5.17 23.59 -10.57
CA GLU A 282 -5.76 24.93 -10.69
C GLU A 282 -4.70 25.99 -11.08
N TYR A 283 -3.44 25.80 -10.67
CA TYR A 283 -2.35 26.76 -10.93
C TYR A 283 -1.47 26.37 -12.12
N GLN A 284 -1.83 25.37 -12.93
CA GLN A 284 -1.00 24.84 -14.02
C GLN A 284 -0.59 25.90 -15.06
N ASP A 285 -1.44 26.91 -15.29
CA ASP A 285 -1.22 27.97 -16.28
C ASP A 285 -0.48 29.21 -15.72
N ASP A 286 -0.30 29.31 -14.40
CA ASP A 286 0.42 30.39 -13.72
C ASP A 286 1.72 29.86 -13.09
N ALA A 287 2.84 30.03 -13.79
CA ALA A 287 4.13 29.51 -13.36
C ALA A 287 4.59 30.04 -11.98
N LYS A 288 4.25 31.27 -11.61
CA LYS A 288 4.62 31.85 -10.31
C LYS A 288 3.80 31.25 -9.18
N LYS A 289 2.47 31.13 -9.36
CA LYS A 289 1.59 30.47 -8.37
C LYS A 289 1.91 28.99 -8.25
N PHE A 290 2.17 28.31 -9.36
CA PHE A 290 2.58 26.90 -9.36
C PHE A 290 3.88 26.69 -8.57
N ALA A 291 4.92 27.51 -8.82
CA ALA A 291 6.18 27.45 -8.09
C ALA A 291 6.00 27.70 -6.58
N SER A 292 5.16 28.68 -6.21
CA SER A 292 4.83 28.98 -4.81
C SER A 292 4.06 27.80 -4.14
N ALA A 293 3.10 27.23 -4.86
CA ALA A 293 2.33 26.07 -4.38
C ALA A 293 3.23 24.84 -4.16
N THR A 294 4.12 24.52 -5.13
CA THR A 294 5.08 23.41 -4.99
C THR A 294 6.03 23.61 -3.81
N ALA A 295 6.47 24.86 -3.54
CA ALA A 295 7.28 25.17 -2.36
C ALA A 295 6.53 24.88 -1.04
N LYS A 296 5.27 25.36 -0.94
CA LYS A 296 4.45 25.14 0.25
C LYS A 296 4.18 23.65 0.46
N MET A 297 3.89 22.91 -0.59
CA MET A 297 3.64 21.48 -0.53
C MET A 297 4.90 20.67 -0.16
N ASN A 298 6.06 21.04 -0.70
CA ASN A 298 7.32 20.40 -0.34
C ASN A 298 7.65 20.59 1.16
N ARG A 299 7.49 21.83 1.68
CA ARG A 299 7.65 22.11 3.13
C ARG A 299 6.65 21.36 3.99
N PHE A 300 5.38 21.34 3.62
CA PHE A 300 4.35 20.63 4.36
C PHE A 300 4.61 19.12 4.39
N THR A 301 4.97 18.54 3.24
CA THR A 301 5.34 17.12 3.16
C THR A 301 6.55 16.84 4.04
N SER A 302 7.58 17.64 3.98
CA SER A 302 8.80 17.47 4.78
C SER A 302 8.52 17.63 6.29
N TYR A 303 7.67 18.59 6.66
CA TYR A 303 7.22 18.79 8.04
C TYR A 303 6.53 17.57 8.65
N LEU A 304 5.79 16.78 7.86
CA LEU A 304 5.14 15.55 8.33
C LEU A 304 6.03 14.30 8.17
N LEU A 305 6.70 14.19 7.02
CA LEU A 305 7.41 12.98 6.61
C LEU A 305 8.63 12.68 7.48
N PHE A 306 9.52 13.66 7.63
CA PHE A 306 10.78 13.41 8.35
C PHE A 306 10.56 13.03 9.81
N PRO A 307 9.76 13.75 10.63
CA PRO A 307 9.55 13.34 12.01
C PRO A 307 8.80 12.02 12.12
N ALA A 308 7.78 11.80 11.29
CA ALA A 308 7.02 10.54 11.33
C ALA A 308 7.91 9.33 11.01
N MET A 309 8.71 9.40 9.94
CA MET A 309 9.60 8.31 9.57
C MET A 309 10.80 8.22 10.53
N GLY A 310 11.41 9.33 10.93
CA GLY A 310 12.54 9.36 11.85
C GLY A 310 12.19 8.75 13.22
N MET A 311 11.05 9.16 13.79
CA MET A 311 10.58 8.59 15.06
C MET A 311 10.28 7.10 14.92
N LEU A 312 9.59 6.67 13.86
CA LEU A 312 9.31 5.24 13.61
C LEU A 312 10.60 4.42 13.44
N ILE A 313 11.63 4.97 12.79
CA ILE A 313 12.93 4.31 12.64
C ILE A 313 13.62 4.13 14.01
N LEU A 314 13.62 5.16 14.85
CA LEU A 314 14.22 5.08 16.17
C LEU A 314 13.43 4.15 17.10
N MET A 315 12.10 4.26 17.07
CA MET A 315 11.20 3.48 17.91
C MET A 315 10.93 2.06 17.37
N ALA A 316 11.55 1.66 16.25
CA ALA A 316 11.30 0.36 15.61
C ALA A 316 11.47 -0.81 16.57
N GLU A 317 12.58 -0.86 17.31
CA GLU A 317 12.87 -1.94 18.27
C GLU A 317 11.85 -1.98 19.41
N PRO A 318 11.61 -0.92 20.20
CA PRO A 318 10.62 -0.96 21.27
C PRO A 318 9.19 -1.18 20.74
N ILE A 319 8.84 -0.72 19.53
CA ILE A 319 7.55 -1.03 18.90
C ILE A 319 7.42 -2.53 18.61
N PHE A 320 8.45 -3.14 17.99
CA PHE A 320 8.40 -4.57 17.67
C PHE A 320 8.36 -5.43 18.93
N HIS A 321 9.17 -5.12 19.93
CA HIS A 321 9.17 -5.85 21.21
C HIS A 321 7.82 -5.74 21.93
N THR A 322 7.22 -4.54 21.95
CA THR A 322 5.95 -4.32 22.64
C THR A 322 4.78 -4.98 21.89
N LEU A 323 4.76 -4.87 20.57
CA LEU A 323 3.61 -5.29 19.76
C LEU A 323 3.69 -6.75 19.29
N PHE A 324 4.91 -7.27 19.01
CA PHE A 324 5.07 -8.57 18.35
C PHE A 324 5.93 -9.57 19.15
N GLY A 325 6.70 -9.07 20.15
CA GLY A 325 7.66 -9.86 20.91
C GLY A 325 8.99 -10.07 20.20
N THR A 326 9.98 -10.61 20.95
CA THR A 326 11.37 -10.76 20.51
C THR A 326 11.60 -11.71 19.33
N LYS A 327 10.64 -12.61 19.04
CA LYS A 327 10.72 -13.48 17.87
C LYS A 327 10.76 -12.74 16.53
N TRP A 328 10.46 -11.42 16.51
CA TRP A 328 10.48 -10.55 15.35
C TRP A 328 11.68 -9.61 15.29
N ASP A 329 12.70 -9.78 16.15
CA ASP A 329 13.87 -8.91 16.20
C ASP A 329 14.59 -8.80 14.86
N ALA A 330 14.66 -9.90 14.12
CA ALA A 330 15.23 -9.89 12.78
C ALA A 330 14.45 -9.00 11.78
N SER A 331 13.18 -8.69 12.05
CA SER A 331 12.39 -7.77 11.22
C SER A 331 12.67 -6.29 11.52
N VAL A 332 13.23 -5.94 12.67
CA VAL A 332 13.44 -4.55 13.09
C VAL A 332 14.33 -3.80 12.11
N ALA A 333 15.52 -4.34 11.82
CA ALA A 333 16.46 -3.71 10.88
C ALA A 333 15.89 -3.63 9.46
N LEU A 334 15.12 -4.64 9.03
CA LEU A 334 14.45 -4.63 7.73
C LEU A 334 13.37 -3.54 7.68
N PHE A 335 12.59 -3.39 8.75
CA PHE A 335 11.59 -2.33 8.89
C PHE A 335 12.21 -0.93 8.85
N GLN A 336 13.31 -0.71 9.56
CA GLN A 336 14.04 0.55 9.54
C GLN A 336 14.51 0.91 8.13
N LEU A 337 15.13 -0.02 7.40
CA LEU A 337 15.57 0.19 6.02
C LEU A 337 14.41 0.49 5.08
N LEU A 338 13.28 -0.22 5.25
CA LEU A 338 12.09 0.01 4.44
C LEU A 338 11.42 1.37 4.72
N LEU A 339 11.51 1.88 5.96
CA LEU A 339 11.08 3.25 6.28
C LEU A 339 11.99 4.31 5.64
N VAL A 340 13.32 4.10 5.64
CA VAL A 340 14.26 4.98 4.92
C VAL A 340 13.93 5.01 3.43
N ARG A 341 13.70 3.84 2.80
CA ARG A 341 13.18 3.75 1.44
C ARG A 341 11.89 4.54 1.27
N GLY A 342 11.00 4.44 2.25
CA GLY A 342 9.71 5.13 2.30
C GLY A 342 9.83 6.65 2.19
N ILE A 343 10.84 7.26 2.82
CA ILE A 343 11.11 8.70 2.71
C ILE A 343 11.30 9.09 1.23
N PHE A 344 12.20 8.40 0.53
CA PHE A 344 12.46 8.67 -0.88
C PHE A 344 11.25 8.37 -1.76
N THR A 345 10.50 7.31 -1.45
CA THR A 345 9.28 6.94 -2.19
C THR A 345 8.21 8.03 -2.09
N VAL A 346 7.95 8.57 -0.89
CA VAL A 346 6.96 9.63 -0.67
C VAL A 346 7.36 10.93 -1.38
N LEU A 347 8.64 11.31 -1.31
CA LEU A 347 9.14 12.49 -2.02
C LEU A 347 9.08 12.33 -3.54
N THR A 348 9.43 11.15 -4.06
CA THR A 348 9.29 10.84 -5.49
C THR A 348 7.83 10.95 -5.94
N GLN A 349 6.90 10.40 -5.16
CA GLN A 349 5.46 10.50 -5.42
C GLN A 349 4.96 11.94 -5.42
N LEU A 350 5.44 12.77 -4.48
CA LEU A 350 5.11 14.20 -4.45
C LEU A 350 5.53 14.89 -5.75
N TYR A 351 6.76 14.65 -6.21
CA TYR A 351 7.28 15.28 -7.43
C TYR A 351 6.64 14.73 -8.71
N ALA A 352 6.28 13.45 -8.73
CA ALA A 352 5.49 12.86 -9.80
C ALA A 352 4.10 13.53 -9.92
N ASN A 353 3.47 13.89 -8.79
CA ASN A 353 2.21 14.63 -8.79
C ASN A 353 2.36 16.03 -9.42
N TYR A 354 3.53 16.69 -9.28
CA TYR A 354 3.78 17.96 -9.96
C TYR A 354 3.81 17.80 -11.49
N VAL A 355 4.41 16.72 -11.97
CA VAL A 355 4.45 16.39 -13.39
C VAL A 355 3.03 16.10 -13.92
N LEU A 356 2.23 15.36 -13.15
CA LEU A 356 0.84 15.05 -13.51
C LEU A 356 -0.05 16.28 -13.52
N ALA A 357 0.08 17.18 -12.53
CA ALA A 357 -0.68 18.42 -12.45
C ALA A 357 -0.45 19.35 -13.66
N LEU A 358 0.75 19.28 -14.27
CA LEU A 358 1.07 19.98 -15.50
C LEU A 358 0.58 19.27 -16.79
N GLY A 359 -0.24 18.23 -16.66
CA GLY A 359 -0.77 17.46 -17.79
C GLY A 359 0.25 16.58 -18.52
N ARG A 360 1.47 16.39 -17.96
CA ARG A 360 2.56 15.67 -18.62
C ARG A 360 2.55 14.16 -18.26
N ALA A 361 1.42 13.50 -18.42
CA ALA A 361 1.25 12.08 -18.09
C ALA A 361 2.28 11.16 -18.77
N LYS A 362 2.64 11.42 -20.05
CA LYS A 362 3.67 10.65 -20.75
C LYS A 362 5.03 10.71 -20.05
N LEU A 363 5.41 11.88 -19.55
CA LEU A 363 6.67 12.05 -18.82
C LEU A 363 6.64 11.27 -17.49
N ASN A 364 5.50 11.24 -16.82
CA ASN A 364 5.34 10.44 -15.60
C ASN A 364 5.59 8.95 -15.86
N VAL A 365 5.09 8.41 -16.97
CA VAL A 365 5.37 7.01 -17.37
C VAL A 365 6.87 6.78 -17.56
N HIS A 366 7.59 7.71 -18.19
CA HIS A 366 9.05 7.58 -18.32
C HIS A 366 9.77 7.62 -16.98
N ILE A 367 9.31 8.46 -16.04
CA ILE A 367 9.85 8.50 -14.66
C ILE A 367 9.63 7.14 -13.96
N GLU A 368 8.44 6.55 -14.10
CA GLU A 368 8.16 5.23 -13.52
C GLU A 368 9.03 4.13 -14.13
N LEU A 369 9.16 4.09 -15.45
CA LEU A 369 10.02 3.11 -16.13
C LEU A 369 11.50 3.27 -15.73
N LEU A 370 11.96 4.50 -15.60
CA LEU A 370 13.34 4.77 -15.15
C LEU A 370 13.54 4.31 -13.71
N ARG A 371 12.61 4.62 -12.82
CA ARG A 371 12.61 4.15 -11.42
C ARG A 371 12.70 2.63 -11.36
N ASP A 372 11.88 1.96 -12.14
CA ASP A 372 11.81 0.51 -12.16
C ASP A 372 13.07 -0.10 -12.77
N GLY A 373 13.66 0.54 -13.79
CA GLY A 373 14.97 0.17 -14.34
C GLY A 373 16.11 0.31 -13.33
N ILE A 374 16.14 1.38 -12.55
CA ILE A 374 17.11 1.57 -11.46
C ILE A 374 16.92 0.50 -10.39
N ALA A 375 15.67 0.15 -10.05
CA ALA A 375 15.39 -0.91 -9.09
C ALA A 375 15.87 -2.28 -9.58
N LEU A 376 15.69 -2.61 -10.87
CA LEU A 376 16.24 -3.83 -11.48
C LEU A 376 17.77 -3.87 -11.42
N LEU A 377 18.43 -2.77 -11.74
CA LEU A 377 19.88 -2.67 -11.66
C LEU A 377 20.37 -2.90 -10.22
N ALA A 378 19.71 -2.32 -9.24
CA ALA A 378 20.03 -2.53 -7.83
C ALA A 378 19.85 -4.01 -7.41
N ILE A 379 18.79 -4.66 -7.90
CA ILE A 379 18.58 -6.10 -7.70
C ILE A 379 19.75 -6.88 -8.28
N PHE A 380 20.15 -6.64 -9.51
CA PHE A 380 21.26 -7.33 -10.17
C PHE A 380 22.57 -7.18 -9.37
N ILE A 381 22.85 -5.98 -8.86
CA ILE A 381 24.08 -5.72 -8.09
C ILE A 381 24.04 -6.41 -6.73
N THR A 382 22.89 -6.46 -6.06
CA THR A 382 22.79 -6.94 -4.68
C THR A 382 22.38 -8.41 -4.56
N LEU A 383 21.83 -9.00 -5.63
CA LEU A 383 21.38 -10.39 -5.65
C LEU A 383 22.48 -11.42 -5.29
N PRO A 384 23.74 -11.28 -5.73
CA PRO A 384 24.80 -12.21 -5.36
C PRO A 384 25.06 -12.27 -3.84
N TYR A 385 24.74 -11.19 -3.13
CA TYR A 385 24.98 -11.06 -1.69
C TYR A 385 23.76 -11.45 -0.83
N ILE A 386 22.60 -11.72 -1.42
CA ILE A 386 21.35 -11.96 -0.70
C ILE A 386 21.40 -13.17 0.24
N ALA A 387 22.17 -14.19 -0.11
CA ALA A 387 22.31 -15.43 0.66
C ALA A 387 23.38 -15.34 1.78
N LEU A 388 24.02 -14.19 1.98
CA LEU A 388 24.96 -14.00 3.07
C LEU A 388 24.22 -14.05 4.41
N ALA A 389 24.42 -15.12 5.15
CA ALA A 389 23.80 -15.35 6.46
C ALA A 389 24.86 -15.91 7.43
N PRO A 390 25.77 -15.06 7.95
CA PRO A 390 26.70 -15.50 8.98
C PRO A 390 25.93 -15.92 10.24
N ALA A 391 26.48 -16.84 11.03
CA ALA A 391 25.82 -17.40 12.21
C ALA A 391 25.29 -16.34 13.20
N MET A 392 25.94 -15.18 13.27
CA MET A 392 25.54 -14.06 14.15
C MET A 392 24.45 -13.16 13.54
N ASP A 393 24.17 -13.25 12.24
CA ASP A 393 23.20 -12.38 11.57
C ASP A 393 22.58 -13.05 10.33
N ILE A 394 21.52 -13.77 10.58
CA ILE A 394 20.77 -14.52 9.54
C ILE A 394 20.11 -13.63 8.49
N THR A 395 20.03 -12.31 8.73
CA THR A 395 19.37 -11.35 7.82
C THR A 395 20.36 -10.44 7.08
N LEU A 396 21.67 -10.61 7.27
CA LEU A 396 22.66 -9.71 6.67
C LEU A 396 22.50 -9.56 5.16
N GLY A 397 22.39 -10.68 4.44
CA GLY A 397 22.20 -10.65 2.99
C GLY A 397 20.88 -10.00 2.56
N VAL A 398 19.81 -10.26 3.31
CA VAL A 398 18.50 -9.60 3.08
C VAL A 398 18.62 -8.10 3.32
N ARG A 399 19.34 -7.65 4.36
CA ARG A 399 19.60 -6.23 4.61
C ARG A 399 20.39 -5.57 3.48
N ILE A 400 21.44 -6.23 2.97
CA ILE A 400 22.21 -5.74 1.80
C ILE A 400 21.28 -5.61 0.59
N PHE A 401 20.42 -6.59 0.35
CA PHE A 401 19.46 -6.58 -0.75
C PHE A 401 18.44 -5.44 -0.64
N ILE A 402 17.91 -5.17 0.56
CA ILE A 402 17.03 -4.03 0.81
C ILE A 402 17.79 -2.71 0.76
N MET A 403 19.05 -2.65 1.20
CA MET A 403 19.89 -1.45 1.05
C MET A 403 20.04 -1.06 -0.42
N GLY A 404 20.20 -2.03 -1.32
CA GLY A 404 20.14 -1.77 -2.76
C GLY A 404 18.83 -1.11 -3.19
N GLN A 405 17.71 -1.52 -2.62
CA GLN A 405 16.40 -0.89 -2.86
C GLN A 405 16.32 0.54 -2.32
N VAL A 406 16.93 0.81 -1.15
CA VAL A 406 17.02 2.15 -0.58
C VAL A 406 17.82 3.07 -1.51
N VAL A 407 19.00 2.62 -1.95
CA VAL A 407 19.86 3.38 -2.87
C VAL A 407 19.13 3.65 -4.20
N ALA A 408 18.48 2.62 -4.76
CA ALA A 408 17.68 2.78 -5.98
C ALA A 408 16.59 3.83 -5.82
N SER A 409 15.88 3.83 -4.69
CA SER A 409 14.83 4.81 -4.39
C SER A 409 15.40 6.22 -4.20
N ALA A 410 16.59 6.36 -3.60
CA ALA A 410 17.28 7.64 -3.46
C ALA A 410 17.72 8.22 -4.83
N VAL A 411 18.27 7.38 -5.71
CA VAL A 411 18.64 7.78 -7.07
C VAL A 411 17.40 8.19 -7.86
N ALA A 412 16.32 7.42 -7.80
CA ALA A 412 15.05 7.75 -8.45
C ALA A 412 14.46 9.07 -7.94
N TRP A 413 14.54 9.31 -6.63
CA TRP A 413 14.17 10.60 -6.03
C TRP A 413 14.98 11.75 -6.57
N ILE A 414 16.32 11.62 -6.64
CA ILE A 414 17.21 12.68 -7.18
C ILE A 414 16.81 13.01 -8.63
N VAL A 415 16.65 12.01 -9.48
CA VAL A 415 16.26 12.22 -10.89
C VAL A 415 14.90 12.92 -10.97
N THR A 416 13.91 12.47 -10.19
CA THR A 416 12.57 13.05 -10.19
C THR A 416 12.58 14.49 -9.65
N LEU A 417 13.44 14.79 -8.66
CA LEU A 417 13.68 16.14 -8.14
C LEU A 417 14.17 17.08 -9.25
N PHE A 418 15.18 16.69 -10.02
CA PHE A 418 15.68 17.51 -11.13
C PHE A 418 14.62 17.77 -12.20
N ILE A 419 13.82 16.74 -12.53
CA ILE A 419 12.71 16.90 -13.48
C ILE A 419 11.66 17.86 -12.94
N ALA A 420 11.23 17.70 -11.69
CA ALA A 420 10.23 18.55 -11.04
C ALA A 420 10.73 20.01 -10.92
N ALA A 421 11.98 20.20 -10.53
CA ALA A 421 12.62 21.50 -10.41
C ALA A 421 12.58 22.26 -11.76
N ARG A 422 12.99 21.59 -12.84
CA ARG A 422 12.97 22.17 -14.19
C ARG A 422 11.55 22.54 -14.65
N LEU A 423 10.57 21.70 -14.36
CA LEU A 423 9.18 21.93 -14.77
C LEU A 423 8.49 23.03 -13.97
N SER A 424 8.76 23.11 -12.67
CA SER A 424 8.21 24.14 -11.79
C SER A 424 8.94 25.47 -11.84
N ARG A 425 9.98 25.59 -12.69
CA ARG A 425 10.86 26.76 -12.81
C ARG A 425 11.49 27.18 -11.47
N ARG A 426 11.81 26.20 -10.63
CA ARG A 426 12.53 26.37 -9.35
C ARG A 426 13.87 25.66 -9.43
N SER A 427 14.86 26.17 -8.65
CA SER A 427 16.13 25.46 -8.50
C SER A 427 15.96 24.17 -7.67
N TRP A 428 16.71 23.12 -7.99
CA TRP A 428 16.75 21.91 -7.16
C TRP A 428 17.24 22.20 -5.73
N SER A 429 18.12 23.19 -5.58
CA SER A 429 18.60 23.63 -4.24
C SER A 429 17.49 24.23 -3.40
N GLU A 430 16.51 24.95 -3.99
CA GLU A 430 15.35 25.46 -3.26
C GLU A 430 14.47 24.34 -2.68
N TYR A 431 14.35 23.22 -3.40
CA TYR A 431 13.62 22.05 -2.87
C TYR A 431 14.34 21.43 -1.68
N LEU A 432 15.67 21.38 -1.71
CA LEU A 432 16.46 20.89 -0.59
C LEU A 432 16.40 21.87 0.59
N THR A 433 16.53 23.17 0.36
CA THR A 433 16.42 24.18 1.44
C THR A 433 15.03 24.24 2.07
N ASP A 434 13.97 23.92 1.32
CA ASP A 434 12.62 23.78 1.86
C ASP A 434 12.48 22.57 2.80
N SER A 435 13.25 21.50 2.54
CA SER A 435 13.14 20.21 3.26
C SER A 435 14.16 20.09 4.39
N LEU A 436 15.35 20.64 4.21
CA LEU A 436 16.50 20.47 5.13
C LEU A 436 16.22 20.91 6.58
N PRO A 437 15.54 22.03 6.86
CA PRO A 437 15.24 22.43 8.23
C PRO A 437 14.45 21.39 9.01
N TYR A 438 13.45 20.77 8.38
CA TYR A 438 12.64 19.74 9.01
C TYR A 438 13.39 18.43 9.22
N MET A 439 14.27 18.08 8.29
CA MET A 439 15.16 16.92 8.42
C MET A 439 16.15 17.14 9.57
N MET A 440 16.84 18.27 9.60
CA MET A 440 17.82 18.60 10.68
C MET A 440 17.13 18.65 12.04
N LEU A 441 15.96 19.29 12.11
CA LEU A 441 15.19 19.36 13.34
C LEU A 441 14.77 17.96 13.81
N THR A 442 14.37 17.10 12.90
CA THR A 442 14.07 15.69 13.23
C THR A 442 15.30 15.01 13.81
N VAL A 443 16.45 15.09 13.16
CA VAL A 443 17.69 14.48 13.66
C VAL A 443 18.04 14.99 15.07
N LEU A 444 17.90 16.30 15.33
CA LEU A 444 18.14 16.88 16.66
C LEU A 444 17.20 16.30 17.72
N ILE A 445 15.94 16.07 17.39
CA ILE A 445 14.94 15.51 18.31
C ILE A 445 15.17 14.01 18.55
N LEU A 446 15.69 13.29 17.58
CA LEU A 446 16.03 11.88 17.76
C LEU A 446 17.15 11.68 18.81
N VAL A 447 18.00 12.67 19.06
CA VAL A 447 19.10 12.55 20.06
C VAL A 447 18.56 12.33 21.48
N PRO A 448 17.70 13.19 22.06
CA PRO A 448 17.13 12.93 23.39
C PRO A 448 16.28 11.65 23.41
N MET A 449 15.51 11.33 22.37
CA MET A 449 14.77 10.07 22.29
C MET A 449 15.70 8.84 22.30
N TRP A 450 16.85 8.92 21.63
CA TRP A 450 17.86 7.87 21.68
C TRP A 450 18.45 7.72 23.10
N TYR A 451 18.66 8.84 23.80
CA TYR A 451 19.15 8.78 25.17
C TYR A 451 18.15 8.13 26.13
N GLU A 452 16.85 8.34 25.92
CA GLU A 452 15.77 7.66 26.67
C GLU A 452 15.88 6.13 26.57
N SER A 453 16.29 5.58 25.42
CA SER A 453 16.51 4.13 25.27
C SER A 453 17.60 3.55 26.15
N ARG A 454 18.50 4.39 26.71
CA ARG A 454 19.53 4.00 27.67
C ARG A 454 19.02 4.01 29.13
N LEU A 455 17.94 4.74 29.38
CA LEU A 455 17.39 4.93 30.74
C LEU A 455 16.19 4.01 31.02
N ILE A 456 15.44 3.64 30.00
CA ILE A 456 14.17 2.93 30.12
C ILE A 456 14.32 1.54 29.50
N SER A 457 14.25 0.50 30.34
CA SER A 457 14.37 -0.90 29.91
C SER A 457 13.03 -1.50 29.45
N ALA A 458 11.90 -1.00 29.97
CA ALA A 458 10.58 -1.53 29.62
C ALA A 458 10.14 -0.98 28.24
N ALA A 459 10.07 -1.85 27.22
CA ALA A 459 9.81 -1.47 25.84
C ALA A 459 8.50 -0.65 25.64
N TRP A 460 7.40 -1.03 26.29
CA TRP A 460 6.13 -0.31 26.19
C TRP A 460 6.18 1.10 26.83
N VAL A 461 6.90 1.25 27.96
CA VAL A 461 7.12 2.58 28.57
C VAL A 461 7.97 3.43 27.65
N LEU A 462 9.05 2.86 27.12
CA LEU A 462 9.93 3.53 26.16
C LEU A 462 9.16 4.02 24.93
N CYS A 463 8.27 3.20 24.35
CA CYS A 463 7.40 3.61 23.25
C CYS A 463 6.55 4.83 23.59
N LEU A 464 5.92 4.84 24.78
CA LEU A 464 5.07 5.95 25.19
C LEU A 464 5.90 7.22 25.43
N VAL A 465 7.00 7.11 26.16
CA VAL A 465 7.87 8.24 26.47
C VAL A 465 8.45 8.84 25.20
N GLN A 466 9.09 8.02 24.36
CA GLN A 466 9.66 8.48 23.09
C GLN A 466 8.61 9.10 22.16
N GLY A 467 7.42 8.50 22.07
CA GLY A 467 6.33 9.04 21.25
C GLY A 467 5.88 10.43 21.73
N VAL A 468 5.69 10.59 23.03
CA VAL A 468 5.32 11.89 23.62
C VAL A 468 6.45 12.91 23.49
N THR A 469 7.65 12.55 23.88
CA THR A 469 8.85 13.42 23.82
C THR A 469 9.08 13.88 22.38
N GLY A 470 9.08 12.96 21.42
CA GLY A 470 9.30 13.29 20.00
C GLY A 470 8.27 14.28 19.48
N ILE A 471 6.97 14.03 19.70
CA ILE A 471 5.89 14.92 19.26
C ILE A 471 6.00 16.28 19.93
N VAL A 472 6.15 16.33 21.26
CA VAL A 472 6.20 17.58 22.03
C VAL A 472 7.41 18.41 21.63
N LEU A 473 8.60 17.82 21.60
CA LEU A 473 9.83 18.53 21.22
C LEU A 473 9.76 19.03 19.78
N TYR A 474 9.20 18.22 18.84
CA TYR A 474 9.04 18.65 17.46
C TYR A 474 8.10 19.83 17.31
N MET A 475 6.96 19.80 18.01
CA MET A 475 6.00 20.92 17.99
C MET A 475 6.57 22.18 18.65
N LEU A 476 7.24 22.05 19.79
CA LEU A 476 7.86 23.18 20.49
C LEU A 476 8.98 23.81 19.65
N ALA A 477 9.88 23.02 19.10
CA ALA A 477 10.98 23.51 18.29
C ALA A 477 10.50 24.21 17.01
N ASN A 478 9.51 23.67 16.31
CA ASN A 478 8.89 24.35 15.17
C ASN A 478 8.20 25.65 15.57
N LYS A 479 7.58 25.70 16.73
CA LYS A 479 6.98 26.96 17.26
C LYS A 479 8.05 27.99 17.56
N MET A 480 9.15 27.60 18.20
CA MET A 480 10.28 28.49 18.52
C MET A 480 10.96 29.02 17.24
N LEU A 481 11.08 28.20 16.20
CA LEU A 481 11.62 28.58 14.90
C LEU A 481 10.64 29.38 14.03
N GLY A 482 9.42 29.65 14.51
CA GLY A 482 8.42 30.42 13.78
C GLY A 482 7.90 29.75 12.51
N SER A 483 7.77 28.42 12.52
CA SER A 483 7.32 27.65 11.37
C SER A 483 5.91 28.08 10.90
N LYS A 484 5.85 28.74 9.74
CA LYS A 484 4.58 29.14 9.11
C LYS A 484 3.67 27.94 8.80
N ILE A 485 4.26 26.78 8.45
CA ILE A 485 3.51 25.55 8.17
C ILE A 485 2.75 25.08 9.41
N GLN A 486 3.39 25.12 10.57
CA GLN A 486 2.73 24.75 11.83
C GLN A 486 1.64 25.75 12.21
N SER A 487 1.88 27.04 12.06
CA SER A 487 0.88 28.10 12.35
C SER A 487 -0.34 27.95 11.45
N ASP A 488 -0.14 27.73 10.14
CA ASP A 488 -1.22 27.49 9.16
C ASP A 488 -2.04 26.22 9.54
N ALA A 489 -1.36 25.14 9.92
CA ALA A 489 -2.02 23.89 10.30
C ALA A 489 -2.87 24.07 11.56
N ILE A 490 -2.32 24.68 12.61
CA ILE A 490 -3.03 24.95 13.86
C ILE A 490 -4.22 25.86 13.60
N ALA A 491 -4.07 26.96 12.84
CA ALA A 491 -5.15 27.86 12.49
C ALA A 491 -6.28 27.13 11.75
N TYR A 492 -5.95 26.23 10.83
CA TYR A 492 -6.94 25.44 10.10
C TYR A 492 -7.78 24.54 11.02
N PHE A 493 -7.15 23.85 11.98
CA PHE A 493 -7.85 22.99 12.93
C PHE A 493 -8.69 23.79 13.93
N MET A 494 -8.19 24.94 14.42
CA MET A 494 -8.95 25.79 15.35
C MET A 494 -10.16 26.48 14.71
N HIS A 495 -10.09 26.84 13.42
CA HIS A 495 -11.21 27.47 12.72
C HIS A 495 -12.29 26.47 12.27
N ARG A 496 -11.95 25.17 12.09
CA ARG A 496 -12.92 24.12 11.77
C ARG A 496 -13.77 23.69 12.98
N GLY A 497 -13.31 23.92 14.19
CA GLY A 497 -14.08 23.70 15.44
C GLY A 497 -15.14 24.76 15.73
N LYS A 498 -15.26 25.83 14.91
CA LYS A 498 -16.20 26.93 15.07
C LYS A 498 -17.29 27.02 13.97
N LYS A 499 -17.39 26.02 13.12
CA LYS A 499 -18.47 25.80 12.15
C LYS A 499 -19.04 24.40 12.42
#